data_7bdf531017a12c88305f44624429cc24
#
_entry.id   7bdf531017a12c88305f44624429cc24
#
_cell.length_a   1.000
_cell.length_b   1.000
_cell.length_c   1.000
_cell.angle_alpha   90.00
_cell.angle_beta   90.00
_cell.angle_gamma   90.00
#
_symmetry.space_group_name_H-M   'P 1'
#
loop_
_entity.id
_entity.type
_entity.pdbx_description
1 polymer ?
#
loop_
_entity_poly.entity_id
_entity_poly.type
_entity_poly.pdbx_seq_one_letter_code
_entity_poly.pdbx_strand_id
1 'polypeptide(L)'
;MTNKTILRALLLLIMLTVSPITLVAQNAEDESEEERLDRIVSVYFVGNNDYEFYKAIENLREHVKDDPAKYFRTMNREIIYDLNHNYYSKALQKTELLKDELIKANAEDYYYMVDFLLGIFYGSRDENDLSKKYLMKAANAIKPGTNDHELLNIYQTLTNISIFEDPDEGPDGYNWADKALSIASTPRERCSSLSLKAMVAIGRNDKKVFEECYQEIMKIRNENPQEELSMYWKYIKMGRHVFDGDFDQAVKACDSISLDVPRLYLLAAIYKLSGDTKAENETLYKLIQAKDKRNNEISTLTINDINQDIQMDQQRITGERIKLYTHIGITLIVALTILLLTYFVMSRRRRYN
;
A
#
# COMPACT_ATOMS: atom_id res chain seq x y z
N MET A 1 -13.25 1.60 27.63
CA MET A 1 -12.87 1.51 26.19
C MET A 1 -12.01 0.27 26.04
N THR A 2 -12.41 -0.64 25.20
CA THR A 2 -11.77 -1.95 25.08
C THR A 2 -10.38 -1.84 24.45
N ASN A 3 -9.42 -2.65 24.93
CA ASN A 3 -8.02 -2.76 24.48
C ASN A 3 -7.84 -2.89 22.95
N LYS A 4 -8.92 -3.09 22.21
CA LYS A 4 -8.98 -3.33 20.77
C LYS A 4 -8.67 -2.10 19.90
N THR A 5 -9.06 -0.91 20.35
CA THR A 5 -8.87 0.33 19.56
C THR A 5 -7.43 0.83 19.59
N ILE A 6 -6.69 0.43 20.60
CA ILE A 6 -5.36 0.95 20.91
C ILE A 6 -4.29 0.31 20.00
N LEU A 7 -4.48 -0.94 19.62
CA LEU A 7 -3.46 -1.74 18.93
C LEU A 7 -3.44 -1.59 17.39
N ARG A 8 -4.45 -0.95 16.80
CA ARG A 8 -4.69 -0.92 15.35
C ARG A 8 -3.89 0.11 14.54
N ALA A 9 -3.29 1.10 15.20
CA ALA A 9 -2.59 2.19 14.47
C ALA A 9 -1.13 1.93 14.11
N LEU A 10 -0.58 0.78 14.51
CA LEU A 10 0.85 0.47 14.33
C LEU A 10 1.24 0.15 12.90
N LEU A 11 0.26 -0.07 12.08
CA LEU A 11 0.41 -0.89 10.90
C LEU A 11 0.72 -0.15 9.62
N LEU A 12 0.38 1.10 9.57
CA LEU A 12 0.30 1.80 8.31
C LEU A 12 1.60 2.36 7.79
N LEU A 13 2.53 2.63 8.67
CA LEU A 13 3.85 3.16 8.29
C LEU A 13 4.88 2.07 7.94
N ILE A 14 4.55 0.80 8.23
CA ILE A 14 5.42 -0.32 7.88
C ILE A 14 5.06 -0.91 6.49
N MET A 15 3.86 -0.60 5.99
CA MET A 15 3.32 -1.21 4.77
C MET A 15 4.04 -0.90 3.48
N LEU A 16 4.85 0.12 3.44
CA LEU A 16 5.18 0.74 2.17
C LEU A 16 6.66 0.73 1.84
N THR A 17 7.42 -0.10 2.48
CA THR A 17 8.76 -0.34 2.00
C THR A 17 8.77 -1.50 0.99
N VAL A 18 8.44 -1.15 -0.23
CA VAL A 18 9.07 -1.82 -1.36
C VAL A 18 10.56 -1.91 -1.02
N SER A 19 11.06 -3.12 -1.02
CA SER A 19 12.42 -3.51 -0.64
C SER A 19 13.45 -2.38 -0.64
N PRO A 20 14.03 -2.00 0.51
CA PRO A 20 15.22 -1.16 0.49
C PRO A 20 16.27 -1.92 -0.30
N ILE A 21 16.75 -1.29 -1.32
CA ILE A 21 17.78 -1.82 -2.19
C ILE A 21 18.99 -2.11 -1.35
N THR A 22 19.46 -3.31 -1.41
CA THR A 22 20.85 -3.62 -1.21
C THR A 22 21.67 -2.74 -2.13
N LEU A 23 22.29 -1.71 -1.57
CA LEU A 23 23.41 -1.03 -2.17
C LEU A 23 24.59 -2.02 -2.16
N VAL A 24 24.44 -3.11 -2.88
CA VAL A 24 25.59 -3.91 -3.28
C VAL A 24 26.25 -3.10 -4.37
N ALA A 25 27.42 -2.59 -4.09
CA ALA A 25 28.37 -2.17 -5.10
C ALA A 25 28.73 -3.41 -5.91
N GLN A 26 27.81 -3.85 -6.77
CA GLN A 26 28.08 -4.79 -7.84
C GLN A 26 28.68 -3.97 -8.98
N ASN A 27 29.72 -4.51 -9.55
CA ASN A 27 30.54 -3.99 -10.63
C ASN A 27 29.68 -3.24 -11.67
N ALA A 28 29.91 -1.93 -11.79
CA ALA A 28 29.16 -1.00 -12.62
C ALA A 28 29.33 -1.21 -14.13
N GLU A 29 29.96 -2.30 -14.57
CA GLU A 29 30.30 -2.52 -15.97
C GLU A 29 29.25 -3.32 -16.77
N ASP A 30 28.22 -3.93 -16.10
CA ASP A 30 27.20 -4.75 -16.78
C ASP A 30 25.74 -4.37 -16.42
N GLU A 31 25.50 -3.25 -15.71
CA GLU A 31 24.15 -2.82 -15.32
C GLU A 31 23.41 -2.24 -16.55
N SER A 32 22.24 -2.78 -16.87
CA SER A 32 21.39 -2.20 -17.92
C SER A 32 20.89 -0.80 -17.53
N GLU A 33 20.56 0.02 -18.54
CA GLU A 33 19.99 1.37 -18.29
C GLU A 33 18.73 1.31 -17.43
N GLU A 34 17.88 0.31 -17.63
CA GLU A 34 16.69 0.07 -16.84
C GLU A 34 17.01 -0.23 -15.37
N GLU A 35 17.93 -1.14 -15.10
CA GLU A 35 18.35 -1.48 -13.74
C GLU A 35 18.94 -0.25 -13.02
N ARG A 36 19.72 0.53 -13.74
CA ARG A 36 20.26 1.81 -13.24
C ARG A 36 19.16 2.79 -12.86
N LEU A 37 18.15 2.98 -13.71
CA LEU A 37 17.02 3.86 -13.46
C LEU A 37 16.17 3.35 -12.29
N ASP A 38 15.91 2.04 -12.23
CA ASP A 38 15.15 1.42 -11.13
C ASP A 38 15.86 1.59 -9.79
N ARG A 39 17.18 1.41 -9.77
CA ARG A 39 18.00 1.65 -8.57
C ARG A 39 17.93 3.11 -8.11
N ILE A 40 17.99 4.08 -9.03
CA ILE A 40 17.86 5.52 -8.71
C ILE A 40 16.49 5.81 -8.08
N VAL A 41 15.41 5.32 -8.71
CA VAL A 41 14.04 5.44 -8.17
C VAL A 41 13.97 4.88 -6.75
N SER A 42 14.57 3.73 -6.54
CA SER A 42 14.54 3.04 -5.25
C SER A 42 15.30 3.80 -4.16
N VAL A 43 16.41 4.46 -4.48
CA VAL A 43 17.13 5.33 -3.53
C VAL A 43 16.26 6.49 -3.08
N TYR A 44 15.59 7.16 -4.01
CA TYR A 44 14.73 8.30 -3.69
C TYR A 44 13.38 7.89 -3.10
N PHE A 45 12.92 6.67 -3.34
CA PHE A 45 11.68 6.14 -2.77
C PHE A 45 11.69 6.12 -1.24
N VAL A 46 12.83 5.85 -0.63
CA VAL A 46 13.01 5.83 0.84
C VAL A 46 13.37 7.20 1.39
N GLY A 47 13.80 8.12 0.53
CA GLY A 47 14.22 9.46 0.90
C GLY A 47 13.05 10.46 1.00
N ASN A 48 13.31 11.62 1.57
CA ASN A 48 12.35 12.73 1.67
C ASN A 48 12.61 13.80 0.60
N ASN A 49 13.01 13.39 -0.60
CA ASN A 49 13.29 14.33 -1.70
C ASN A 49 12.31 14.07 -2.86
N ASP A 50 11.12 14.65 -2.73
CA ASP A 50 10.04 14.50 -3.70
C ASP A 50 10.46 14.86 -5.13
N TYR A 51 11.17 15.96 -5.30
CA TYR A 51 11.59 16.42 -6.62
C TYR A 51 12.44 15.38 -7.34
N GLU A 52 13.45 14.85 -6.67
CA GLU A 52 14.33 13.84 -7.27
C GLU A 52 13.58 12.50 -7.47
N PHE A 53 12.69 12.15 -6.56
CA PHE A 53 11.86 10.95 -6.74
C PHE A 53 10.98 11.05 -7.98
N TYR A 54 10.19 12.13 -8.13
CA TYR A 54 9.29 12.28 -9.28
C TYR A 54 10.05 12.36 -10.60
N LYS A 55 11.20 13.03 -10.62
CA LYS A 55 12.07 13.07 -11.79
C LYS A 55 12.62 11.67 -12.15
N ALA A 56 13.06 10.92 -11.15
CA ALA A 56 13.58 9.57 -11.36
C ALA A 56 12.49 8.60 -11.86
N ILE A 57 11.28 8.64 -11.25
CA ILE A 57 10.17 7.77 -11.65
C ILE A 57 9.63 8.12 -13.04
N GLU A 58 9.63 9.40 -13.44
CA GLU A 58 9.26 9.84 -14.78
C GLU A 58 10.25 9.33 -15.83
N ASN A 59 11.55 9.42 -15.57
CA ASN A 59 12.58 8.87 -16.45
C ASN A 59 12.45 7.36 -16.63
N LEU A 60 12.22 6.62 -15.54
CA LEU A 60 11.99 5.18 -15.61
C LEU A 60 10.73 4.86 -16.43
N ARG A 61 9.63 5.58 -16.19
CA ARG A 61 8.36 5.38 -16.89
C ARG A 61 8.48 5.61 -18.39
N GLU A 62 9.18 6.66 -18.79
CA GLU A 62 9.44 6.92 -20.21
C GLU A 62 10.31 5.82 -20.86
N HIS A 63 11.27 5.30 -20.11
CA HIS A 63 12.13 4.20 -20.59
C HIS A 63 11.35 2.90 -20.80
N VAL A 64 10.38 2.60 -19.92
CA VAL A 64 9.60 1.34 -19.95
C VAL A 64 8.24 1.47 -20.61
N LYS A 65 7.91 2.60 -21.27
CA LYS A 65 6.57 2.89 -21.81
C LYS A 65 6.05 1.87 -22.81
N ASP A 66 6.94 1.17 -23.51
CA ASP A 66 6.61 0.15 -24.51
C ASP A 66 6.40 -1.25 -23.89
N ASP A 67 6.68 -1.41 -22.58
CA ASP A 67 6.41 -2.62 -21.80
C ASP A 67 5.24 -2.34 -20.81
N PRO A 68 4.01 -2.76 -21.13
CA PRO A 68 2.84 -2.45 -20.30
C PRO A 68 2.98 -2.92 -18.85
N ALA A 69 3.61 -4.08 -18.62
CA ALA A 69 3.80 -4.63 -17.28
C ALA A 69 4.67 -3.72 -16.42
N LYS A 70 5.81 -3.28 -16.97
CA LYS A 70 6.74 -2.38 -16.27
C LYS A 70 6.17 -0.98 -16.14
N TYR A 71 5.47 -0.49 -17.17
CA TYR A 71 4.81 0.82 -17.15
C TYR A 71 3.80 0.92 -16.01
N PHE A 72 2.87 -0.04 -15.88
CA PHE A 72 1.88 -0.04 -14.82
C PHE A 72 2.49 -0.24 -13.43
N ARG A 73 3.53 -1.08 -13.30
CA ARG A 73 4.28 -1.20 -12.05
C ARG A 73 4.97 0.10 -11.64
N THR A 74 5.48 0.86 -12.60
CA THR A 74 6.07 2.17 -12.33
C THR A 74 5.02 3.17 -11.84
N MET A 75 3.83 3.20 -12.44
CA MET A 75 2.70 4.00 -11.95
C MET A 75 2.28 3.58 -10.53
N ASN A 76 2.13 2.28 -10.29
CA ASN A 76 1.80 1.73 -8.97
C ASN A 76 2.81 2.19 -7.90
N ARG A 77 4.10 2.13 -8.21
CA ARG A 77 5.18 2.55 -7.32
C ARG A 77 5.13 4.04 -6.98
N GLU A 78 4.80 4.88 -7.95
CA GLU A 78 4.61 6.32 -7.74
C GLU A 78 3.44 6.60 -6.79
N ILE A 79 2.32 5.90 -6.96
CA ILE A 79 1.15 6.03 -6.09
C ILE A 79 1.46 5.57 -4.66
N ILE A 80 2.21 4.47 -4.51
CA ILE A 80 2.65 4.00 -3.20
C ILE A 80 3.55 5.06 -2.53
N TYR A 81 4.44 5.72 -3.28
CA TYR A 81 5.23 6.83 -2.74
C TYR A 81 4.34 7.94 -2.20
N ASP A 82 3.32 8.35 -2.95
CA ASP A 82 2.37 9.37 -2.53
C ASP A 82 1.64 8.98 -1.24
N LEU A 83 1.18 7.72 -1.14
CA LEU A 83 0.54 7.17 0.06
C LEU A 83 1.48 7.20 1.27
N ASN A 84 2.76 6.87 1.07
CA ASN A 84 3.79 6.89 2.13
C ASN A 84 4.04 8.28 2.69
N HIS A 85 3.91 9.29 1.85
CA HIS A 85 4.13 10.69 2.21
C HIS A 85 2.83 11.43 2.58
N ASN A 86 1.72 10.67 2.75
CA ASN A 86 0.39 11.19 3.08
C ASN A 86 -0.19 12.16 2.03
N TYR A 87 0.24 12.04 0.76
CA TYR A 87 -0.32 12.79 -0.37
C TYR A 87 -1.57 12.08 -0.90
N TYR A 88 -2.58 11.90 -0.04
CA TYR A 88 -3.75 11.06 -0.29
C TYR A 88 -4.56 11.47 -1.52
N SER A 89 -4.81 12.79 -1.71
CA SER A 89 -5.49 13.30 -2.90
C SER A 89 -4.77 12.91 -4.19
N LYS A 90 -3.46 13.17 -4.20
CA LYS A 90 -2.61 12.85 -5.34
C LYS A 90 -2.55 11.35 -5.63
N ALA A 91 -2.49 10.54 -4.57
CA ALA A 91 -2.51 9.09 -4.69
C ALA A 91 -3.83 8.57 -5.29
N LEU A 92 -4.99 9.09 -4.82
CA LEU A 92 -6.30 8.71 -5.36
C LEU A 92 -6.48 9.13 -6.82
N GLN A 93 -6.11 10.38 -7.16
CA GLN A 93 -6.15 10.85 -8.55
C GLN A 93 -5.34 9.96 -9.49
N LYS A 94 -4.11 9.60 -9.07
CA LYS A 94 -3.27 8.70 -9.85
C LYS A 94 -3.79 7.26 -9.89
N THR A 95 -4.47 6.81 -8.83
CA THR A 95 -5.12 5.49 -8.82
C THR A 95 -6.26 5.42 -9.83
N GLU A 96 -7.09 6.47 -9.94
CA GLU A 96 -8.12 6.55 -10.98
C GLU A 96 -7.49 6.65 -12.38
N LEU A 97 -6.41 7.42 -12.54
CA LEU A 97 -5.68 7.48 -13.81
C LEU A 97 -5.11 6.10 -14.20
N LEU A 98 -4.50 5.39 -13.25
CA LEU A 98 -4.02 4.02 -13.47
C LEU A 98 -5.15 3.10 -13.93
N LYS A 99 -6.31 3.16 -13.27
CA LYS A 99 -7.48 2.38 -13.64
C LYS A 99 -7.94 2.67 -15.08
N ASP A 100 -8.01 3.96 -15.45
CA ASP A 100 -8.40 4.37 -16.82
C ASP A 100 -7.39 3.88 -17.87
N GLU A 101 -6.10 3.97 -17.59
CA GLU A 101 -5.04 3.47 -18.47
C GLU A 101 -5.09 1.93 -18.61
N LEU A 102 -5.34 1.21 -17.52
CA LEU A 102 -5.52 -0.24 -17.55
C LEU A 102 -6.73 -0.65 -18.42
N ILE A 103 -7.85 0.07 -18.30
CA ILE A 103 -9.06 -0.17 -19.11
C ILE A 103 -8.77 0.11 -20.59
N LYS A 104 -8.14 1.23 -20.94
CA LYS A 104 -7.77 1.58 -22.31
C LYS A 104 -6.84 0.55 -22.96
N ALA A 105 -5.92 0.01 -22.17
CA ALA A 105 -4.95 -1.00 -22.62
C ALA A 105 -5.55 -2.41 -22.66
N ASN A 106 -6.80 -2.64 -22.20
CA ASN A 106 -7.39 -3.96 -21.95
C ASN A 106 -6.49 -4.86 -21.09
N ALA A 107 -5.83 -4.28 -20.09
CA ALA A 107 -4.81 -4.92 -19.26
C ALA A 107 -5.44 -5.54 -18.00
N GLU A 108 -6.39 -6.46 -18.17
CA GLU A 108 -7.17 -7.07 -17.07
C GLU A 108 -6.29 -7.76 -16.01
N ASP A 109 -5.19 -8.37 -16.43
CA ASP A 109 -4.25 -9.07 -15.53
C ASP A 109 -3.58 -8.13 -14.50
N TYR A 110 -3.72 -6.81 -14.65
CA TYR A 110 -3.15 -5.80 -13.74
C TYR A 110 -4.23 -5.03 -12.93
N TYR A 111 -5.52 -5.35 -13.08
CA TYR A 111 -6.58 -4.66 -12.33
C TYR A 111 -6.47 -4.82 -10.82
N TYR A 112 -5.81 -5.88 -10.35
CA TYR A 112 -5.51 -6.08 -8.93
C TYR A 112 -4.72 -4.93 -8.31
N MET A 113 -3.93 -4.18 -9.11
CA MET A 113 -3.15 -3.04 -8.61
C MET A 113 -4.04 -1.94 -8.05
N VAL A 114 -5.19 -1.68 -8.65
CA VAL A 114 -6.15 -0.69 -8.16
C VAL A 114 -6.70 -1.12 -6.80
N ASP A 115 -7.12 -2.38 -6.67
CA ASP A 115 -7.61 -2.91 -5.40
C ASP A 115 -6.50 -2.93 -4.33
N PHE A 116 -5.27 -3.25 -4.70
CA PHE A 116 -4.12 -3.20 -3.79
C PHE A 116 -3.88 -1.77 -3.27
N LEU A 117 -3.84 -0.78 -4.16
CA LEU A 117 -3.66 0.63 -3.79
C LEU A 117 -4.79 1.14 -2.89
N LEU A 118 -6.04 0.81 -3.19
CA LEU A 118 -7.18 1.13 -2.32
C LEU A 118 -7.05 0.43 -0.96
N GLY A 119 -6.58 -0.81 -0.93
CA GLY A 119 -6.30 -1.52 0.31
C GLY A 119 -5.27 -0.78 1.17
N ILE A 120 -4.17 -0.33 0.58
CA ILE A 120 -3.16 0.48 1.26
C ILE A 120 -3.76 1.82 1.72
N PHE A 121 -4.49 2.51 0.84
CA PHE A 121 -5.13 3.78 1.15
C PHE A 121 -6.05 3.69 2.37
N TYR A 122 -6.98 2.73 2.41
CA TYR A 122 -7.86 2.54 3.56
C TYR A 122 -7.10 2.11 4.81
N GLY A 123 -6.10 1.27 4.64
CA GLY A 123 -5.23 0.89 5.72
C GLY A 123 -4.49 2.12 6.29
N SER A 124 -4.00 3.09 5.47
CA SER A 124 -3.34 4.32 5.94
C SER A 124 -4.26 5.23 6.77
N ARG A 125 -5.55 5.01 6.74
CA ARG A 125 -6.57 5.74 7.48
C ARG A 125 -7.15 4.98 8.67
N ASP A 126 -6.53 3.89 9.08
CA ASP A 126 -7.02 2.99 10.15
C ASP A 126 -8.39 2.33 9.82
N GLU A 127 -8.80 2.32 8.53
CA GLU A 127 -10.03 1.68 8.06
C GLU A 127 -9.74 0.20 7.70
N ASN A 128 -9.34 -0.58 8.71
CA ASN A 128 -8.78 -1.92 8.52
C ASN A 128 -9.72 -2.91 7.81
N ASP A 129 -11.02 -2.84 8.06
CA ASP A 129 -12.00 -3.74 7.44
C ASP A 129 -12.08 -3.49 5.91
N LEU A 130 -12.09 -2.22 5.50
CA LEU A 130 -12.04 -1.86 4.08
C LEU A 130 -10.69 -2.22 3.47
N SER A 131 -9.60 -1.94 4.17
CA SER A 131 -8.25 -2.31 3.75
C SER A 131 -8.16 -3.80 3.45
N LYS A 132 -8.55 -4.66 4.39
CA LYS A 132 -8.57 -6.11 4.19
C LYS A 132 -9.44 -6.54 3.03
N LYS A 133 -10.65 -5.99 2.93
CA LYS A 133 -11.55 -6.29 1.82
C LYS A 133 -10.89 -6.05 0.46
N TYR A 134 -10.25 -4.91 0.28
CA TYR A 134 -9.59 -4.58 -0.98
C TYR A 134 -8.32 -5.40 -1.20
N LEU A 135 -7.49 -5.62 -0.16
CA LEU A 135 -6.31 -6.47 -0.26
C LEU A 135 -6.66 -7.92 -0.59
N MET A 136 -7.72 -8.48 0.03
CA MET A 136 -8.19 -9.83 -0.30
C MET A 136 -8.73 -9.91 -1.73
N LYS A 137 -9.41 -8.87 -2.21
CA LYS A 137 -9.87 -8.79 -3.60
C LYS A 137 -8.69 -8.78 -4.56
N ALA A 138 -7.65 -7.98 -4.26
CA ALA A 138 -6.42 -7.96 -5.04
C ALA A 138 -5.71 -9.33 -5.07
N ALA A 139 -5.55 -9.97 -3.88
CA ALA A 139 -4.93 -11.29 -3.79
C ALA A 139 -5.67 -12.34 -4.61
N ASN A 140 -7.02 -12.33 -4.58
CA ASN A 140 -7.86 -13.28 -5.33
C ASN A 140 -7.84 -13.05 -6.85
N ALA A 141 -7.49 -11.84 -7.30
CA ALA A 141 -7.40 -11.52 -8.72
C ALA A 141 -6.06 -11.98 -9.36
N ILE A 142 -5.03 -12.18 -8.54
CA ILE A 142 -3.72 -12.65 -9.03
C ILE A 142 -3.76 -14.17 -9.21
N LYS A 143 -3.46 -14.63 -10.43
CA LYS A 143 -3.31 -16.05 -10.71
C LYS A 143 -1.99 -16.57 -10.09
N PRO A 144 -1.99 -17.70 -9.37
CA PRO A 144 -0.77 -18.27 -8.80
C PRO A 144 0.32 -18.46 -9.87
N GLY A 145 1.56 -18.09 -9.53
CA GLY A 145 2.71 -18.21 -10.43
C GLY A 145 2.84 -17.13 -11.50
N THR A 146 1.93 -16.14 -11.54
CA THR A 146 2.03 -15.04 -12.53
C THR A 146 2.67 -13.78 -11.95
N ASN A 147 2.31 -13.41 -10.73
CA ASN A 147 2.77 -12.20 -10.05
C ASN A 147 3.02 -12.52 -8.55
N ASP A 148 3.85 -13.53 -8.29
CA ASP A 148 4.07 -14.02 -6.93
C ASP A 148 4.70 -12.95 -6.01
N HIS A 149 5.51 -12.05 -6.56
CA HIS A 149 6.09 -10.94 -5.80
C HIS A 149 5.01 -9.97 -5.29
N GLU A 150 4.06 -9.59 -6.14
CA GLU A 150 2.93 -8.73 -5.75
C GLU A 150 2.01 -9.43 -4.76
N LEU A 151 1.75 -10.72 -4.98
CA LEU A 151 0.96 -11.54 -4.06
C LEU A 151 1.63 -11.67 -2.69
N LEU A 152 2.96 -11.82 -2.65
CA LEU A 152 3.75 -11.79 -1.44
C LEU A 152 3.56 -10.47 -0.67
N ASN A 153 3.66 -9.34 -1.36
CA ASN A 153 3.48 -8.03 -0.77
C ASN A 153 2.07 -7.86 -0.19
N ILE A 154 1.03 -8.36 -0.87
CA ILE A 154 -0.35 -8.33 -0.39
C ILE A 154 -0.50 -9.18 0.88
N TYR A 155 0.04 -10.40 0.91
CA TYR A 155 -0.03 -11.26 2.09
C TYR A 155 0.77 -10.70 3.27
N GLN A 156 1.94 -10.11 3.02
CA GLN A 156 2.70 -9.41 4.06
C GLN A 156 1.92 -8.21 4.61
N THR A 157 1.23 -7.46 3.75
CA THR A 157 0.38 -6.35 4.15
C THR A 157 -0.81 -6.83 5.00
N LEU A 158 -1.50 -7.89 4.58
CA LEU A 158 -2.58 -8.51 5.35
C LEU A 158 -2.09 -9.03 6.70
N THR A 159 -0.91 -9.66 6.76
CA THR A 159 -0.27 -10.09 8.01
C THR A 159 -0.05 -8.90 8.93
N ASN A 160 0.49 -7.83 8.38
CA ASN A 160 0.81 -6.64 9.13
C ASN A 160 -0.44 -5.98 9.76
N ILE A 161 -1.55 -5.87 9.02
CA ILE A 161 -2.84 -5.37 9.54
C ILE A 161 -3.36 -6.26 10.67
N SER A 162 -3.06 -7.55 10.61
CA SER A 162 -3.57 -8.56 11.55
C SER A 162 -2.69 -8.79 12.78
N ILE A 163 -1.54 -8.08 12.93
CA ILE A 163 -0.61 -8.27 14.07
C ILE A 163 -1.32 -8.13 15.41
N PHE A 164 -2.28 -7.22 15.50
CA PHE A 164 -2.91 -6.84 16.75
C PHE A 164 -4.42 -7.12 16.78
N GLU A 165 -4.91 -7.93 15.87
CA GLU A 165 -6.29 -8.35 15.85
C GLU A 165 -6.53 -9.46 16.87
N ASP A 166 -7.73 -9.44 17.42
CA ASP A 166 -8.21 -10.55 18.24
C ASP A 166 -8.32 -11.79 17.35
N PRO A 167 -7.76 -12.93 17.74
CA PRO A 167 -7.86 -14.18 17.00
C PRO A 167 -9.31 -14.56 16.64
N ASP A 168 -10.27 -14.18 17.47
CA ASP A 168 -11.68 -14.51 17.30
C ASP A 168 -12.43 -13.56 16.34
N GLU A 169 -11.82 -12.47 15.88
CA GLU A 169 -12.49 -11.41 15.11
C GLU A 169 -12.16 -11.36 13.62
N GLY A 170 -11.25 -12.18 13.13
CA GLY A 170 -10.87 -12.08 11.72
C GLY A 170 -9.89 -13.14 11.22
N PRO A 171 -9.54 -13.09 9.94
CA PRO A 171 -8.55 -13.98 9.36
C PRO A 171 -7.29 -13.97 10.19
N ASP A 172 -6.83 -15.15 10.57
CA ASP A 172 -5.66 -15.34 11.40
C ASP A 172 -4.40 -14.71 10.75
N GLY A 173 -3.74 -13.79 11.44
CA GLY A 173 -2.47 -13.19 10.99
C GLY A 173 -1.40 -14.25 10.69
N TYR A 174 -1.41 -15.38 11.37
CA TYR A 174 -0.55 -16.52 11.05
C TYR A 174 -0.86 -17.12 9.69
N ASN A 175 -2.14 -17.24 9.31
CA ASN A 175 -2.53 -17.77 8.01
C ASN A 175 -1.99 -16.89 6.86
N TRP A 176 -2.06 -15.57 7.00
CA TRP A 176 -1.49 -14.68 5.99
C TRP A 176 0.02 -14.75 5.94
N ALA A 177 0.69 -14.82 7.10
CA ALA A 177 2.13 -15.02 7.17
C ALA A 177 2.57 -16.35 6.53
N ASP A 178 1.83 -17.43 6.77
CA ASP A 178 2.13 -18.74 6.19
C ASP A 178 1.92 -18.74 4.67
N LYS A 179 0.89 -18.06 4.16
CA LYS A 179 0.72 -17.84 2.72
C LYS A 179 1.89 -17.04 2.13
N ALA A 180 2.33 -15.98 2.79
CA ALA A 180 3.51 -15.22 2.38
C ALA A 180 4.78 -16.12 2.35
N LEU A 181 4.98 -16.93 3.38
CA LEU A 181 6.11 -17.86 3.47
C LEU A 181 6.09 -18.93 2.37
N SER A 182 4.90 -19.38 1.96
CA SER A 182 4.76 -20.41 0.93
C SER A 182 5.21 -19.97 -0.46
N ILE A 183 5.24 -18.66 -0.73
CA ILE A 183 5.63 -18.07 -2.02
C ILE A 183 6.94 -17.27 -1.93
N ALA A 184 7.47 -17.04 -0.73
CA ALA A 184 8.75 -16.36 -0.54
C ALA A 184 9.90 -17.17 -1.16
N SER A 185 10.58 -16.61 -2.16
CA SER A 185 11.60 -17.26 -2.99
C SER A 185 13.04 -16.91 -2.58
N THR A 186 13.23 -15.73 -1.96
CA THR A 186 14.55 -15.24 -1.55
C THR A 186 14.75 -15.28 -0.05
N PRO A 187 16.01 -15.35 0.46
CA PRO A 187 16.30 -15.25 1.89
C PRO A 187 15.69 -14.00 2.54
N ARG A 188 15.68 -12.88 1.82
CA ARG A 188 15.11 -11.61 2.27
C ARG A 188 13.60 -11.68 2.41
N GLU A 189 12.88 -12.17 1.41
CA GLU A 189 11.42 -12.32 1.44
C GLU A 189 10.99 -13.25 2.57
N ARG A 190 11.71 -14.37 2.72
CA ARG A 190 11.46 -15.35 3.78
C ARG A 190 11.71 -14.74 5.15
N CYS A 191 12.82 -14.03 5.33
CA CYS A 191 13.16 -13.35 6.57
C CYS A 191 12.11 -12.26 6.93
N SER A 192 11.63 -11.50 5.94
CA SER A 192 10.58 -10.50 6.14
C SER A 192 9.26 -11.14 6.57
N SER A 193 8.82 -12.21 5.92
CA SER A 193 7.59 -12.92 6.25
C SER A 193 7.64 -13.58 7.62
N LEU A 194 8.79 -14.20 7.98
CA LEU A 194 9.02 -14.73 9.33
C LEU A 194 9.00 -13.63 10.39
N SER A 195 9.57 -12.48 10.08
CA SER A 195 9.56 -11.34 11.00
C SER A 195 8.14 -10.84 11.27
N LEU A 196 7.29 -10.75 10.25
CA LEU A 196 5.89 -10.40 10.42
C LEU A 196 5.13 -11.46 11.24
N LYS A 197 5.37 -12.76 10.99
CA LYS A 197 4.81 -13.84 11.80
C LYS A 197 5.24 -13.75 13.27
N ALA A 198 6.52 -13.45 13.52
CA ALA A 198 7.02 -13.24 14.86
C ALA A 198 6.38 -12.00 15.53
N MET A 199 6.10 -10.93 14.78
CA MET A 199 5.39 -9.76 15.32
C MET A 199 3.94 -10.11 15.70
N VAL A 200 3.24 -10.92 14.92
CA VAL A 200 1.92 -11.48 15.32
C VAL A 200 2.05 -12.25 16.61
N ALA A 201 3.09 -13.08 16.76
CA ALA A 201 3.34 -13.85 17.98
C ALA A 201 3.62 -12.95 19.21
N ILE A 202 4.35 -11.83 19.03
CA ILE A 202 4.53 -10.85 20.10
C ILE A 202 3.19 -10.23 20.51
N GLY A 203 2.36 -9.82 19.55
CA GLY A 203 1.05 -9.24 19.82
C GLY A 203 0.10 -10.19 20.55
N ARG A 204 0.24 -11.50 20.34
CA ARG A 204 -0.55 -12.57 20.96
C ARG A 204 0.09 -13.16 22.22
N ASN A 205 1.28 -12.70 22.62
CA ASN A 205 2.09 -13.28 23.68
C ASN A 205 2.39 -14.80 23.46
N ASP A 206 2.55 -15.20 22.19
CA ASP A 206 2.84 -16.58 21.79
C ASP A 206 4.36 -16.82 21.71
N LYS A 207 4.96 -17.12 22.87
CA LYS A 207 6.40 -17.35 22.96
C LYS A 207 6.88 -18.49 22.06
N LYS A 208 6.05 -19.55 21.88
CA LYS A 208 6.45 -20.72 21.10
C LYS A 208 6.63 -20.35 19.61
N VAL A 209 5.62 -19.75 19.00
CA VAL A 209 5.69 -19.33 17.59
C VAL A 209 6.78 -18.28 17.38
N PHE A 210 6.93 -17.35 18.34
CA PHE A 210 8.02 -16.39 18.29
C PHE A 210 9.40 -17.05 18.22
N GLU A 211 9.65 -18.01 19.12
CA GLU A 211 10.95 -18.71 19.20
C GLU A 211 11.22 -19.49 17.91
N GLU A 212 10.24 -20.21 17.36
CA GLU A 212 10.35 -20.90 16.07
C GLU A 212 10.76 -19.94 14.96
N CYS A 213 10.08 -18.80 14.84
CA CYS A 213 10.41 -17.77 13.84
C CYS A 213 11.80 -17.17 14.08
N TYR A 214 12.15 -16.88 15.35
CA TYR A 214 13.43 -16.29 15.71
C TYR A 214 14.59 -17.20 15.30
N GLN A 215 14.52 -18.49 15.60
CA GLN A 215 15.56 -19.46 15.25
C GLN A 215 15.75 -19.58 13.73
N GLU A 216 14.65 -19.59 12.98
CA GLU A 216 14.73 -19.64 11.51
C GLU A 216 15.31 -18.35 10.92
N ILE A 217 14.93 -17.18 11.43
CA ILE A 217 15.52 -15.88 11.05
C ILE A 217 17.03 -15.88 11.33
N MET A 218 17.44 -16.35 12.51
CA MET A 218 18.87 -16.42 12.88
C MET A 218 19.66 -17.35 11.95
N LYS A 219 19.08 -18.48 11.58
CA LYS A 219 19.69 -19.40 10.61
C LYS A 219 19.89 -18.71 9.25
N ILE A 220 18.86 -18.10 8.69
CA ILE A 220 18.93 -17.38 7.40
C ILE A 220 20.00 -16.27 7.47
N ARG A 221 20.04 -15.51 8.56
CA ARG A 221 21.04 -14.43 8.74
C ARG A 221 22.46 -14.95 8.80
N ASN A 222 22.68 -16.08 9.46
CA ASN A 222 24.03 -16.68 9.55
C ASN A 222 24.49 -17.22 8.20
N GLU A 223 23.56 -17.72 7.38
CA GLU A 223 23.84 -18.19 6.02
C GLU A 223 24.05 -17.04 5.03
N ASN A 224 23.53 -15.82 5.32
CA ASN A 224 23.60 -14.64 4.46
C ASN A 224 24.11 -13.41 5.22
N PRO A 225 25.34 -13.39 5.74
CA PRO A 225 25.84 -12.38 6.67
C PRO A 225 26.02 -10.98 6.05
N GLN A 226 26.12 -10.90 4.72
CA GLN A 226 26.33 -9.66 3.97
C GLN A 226 25.02 -8.98 3.56
N GLU A 227 23.86 -9.62 3.76
CA GLU A 227 22.58 -9.11 3.34
C GLU A 227 21.83 -8.40 4.48
N GLU A 228 21.22 -7.26 4.19
CA GLU A 228 20.24 -6.65 5.07
C GLU A 228 18.88 -7.33 4.86
N LEU A 229 18.64 -8.43 5.57
CA LEU A 229 17.54 -9.35 5.30
C LEU A 229 16.16 -8.85 5.73
N SER A 230 16.05 -8.00 6.74
CA SER A 230 14.75 -7.53 7.21
C SER A 230 14.83 -6.19 7.95
N MET A 231 13.98 -5.27 7.53
CA MET A 231 13.76 -4.00 8.24
C MET A 231 13.08 -4.20 9.61
N TYR A 232 12.45 -5.34 9.82
CA TYR A 232 11.75 -5.66 11.07
C TYR A 232 12.70 -6.18 12.16
N TRP A 233 13.99 -6.31 11.88
CA TRP A 233 14.94 -6.90 12.80
C TRP A 233 14.98 -6.21 14.18
N LYS A 234 14.82 -4.90 14.23
CA LYS A 234 14.74 -4.17 15.51
C LYS A 234 13.54 -4.59 16.37
N TYR A 235 12.40 -4.90 15.74
CA TYR A 235 11.21 -5.39 16.45
C TYR A 235 11.39 -6.82 16.94
N ILE A 236 12.10 -7.64 16.18
CA ILE A 236 12.42 -9.02 16.57
C ILE A 236 13.37 -9.04 17.77
N LYS A 237 14.39 -8.18 17.79
CA LYS A 237 15.26 -8.02 18.96
C LYS A 237 14.48 -7.55 20.20
N MET A 238 13.60 -6.59 20.04
CA MET A 238 12.72 -6.12 21.12
C MET A 238 11.85 -7.27 21.64
N GLY A 239 11.18 -8.01 20.74
CA GLY A 239 10.38 -9.18 21.12
C GLY A 239 11.17 -10.24 21.87
N ARG A 240 12.45 -10.45 21.50
CA ARG A 240 13.36 -11.34 22.23
C ARG A 240 13.52 -10.90 23.68
N HIS A 241 13.83 -9.62 23.92
CA HIS A 241 13.93 -9.09 25.27
C HIS A 241 12.63 -9.24 26.08
N VAL A 242 11.47 -9.03 25.43
CA VAL A 242 10.15 -9.24 26.07
C VAL A 242 9.99 -10.69 26.55
N PHE A 243 10.25 -11.67 25.67
CA PHE A 243 10.09 -13.09 26.01
C PHE A 243 11.17 -13.65 26.95
N ASP A 244 12.30 -12.99 27.05
CA ASP A 244 13.35 -13.26 28.04
C ASP A 244 13.06 -12.62 29.41
N GLY A 245 12.02 -11.75 29.51
CA GLY A 245 11.69 -11.02 30.72
C GLY A 245 12.59 -9.81 30.99
N ASP A 246 13.45 -9.43 30.03
CA ASP A 246 14.32 -8.26 30.13
C ASP A 246 13.60 -7.01 29.61
N PHE A 247 12.61 -6.57 30.36
CA PHE A 247 11.75 -5.45 29.97
C PHE A 247 12.50 -4.12 29.84
N ASP A 248 13.57 -3.92 30.65
CA ASP A 248 14.38 -2.70 30.54
C ASP A 248 15.07 -2.59 29.17
N GLN A 249 15.61 -3.70 28.66
CA GLN A 249 16.22 -3.73 27.34
C GLN A 249 15.16 -3.65 26.22
N ALA A 250 13.98 -4.23 26.44
CA ALA A 250 12.87 -4.09 25.50
C ALA A 250 12.43 -2.61 25.37
N VAL A 251 12.30 -1.89 26.47
CA VAL A 251 12.01 -0.44 26.48
C VAL A 251 13.09 0.35 25.75
N LYS A 252 14.38 0.12 26.05
CA LYS A 252 15.50 0.78 25.34
C LYS A 252 15.51 0.46 23.84
N ALA A 253 15.15 -0.74 23.44
CA ALA A 253 15.05 -1.10 22.02
C ALA A 253 13.98 -0.29 21.29
N CYS A 254 12.90 0.12 21.98
CA CYS A 254 11.88 0.99 21.43
C CYS A 254 12.38 2.39 21.06
N ASP A 255 13.44 2.89 21.72
CA ASP A 255 14.03 4.20 21.40
C ASP A 255 14.63 4.26 19.99
N SER A 256 14.97 3.11 19.42
CA SER A 256 15.42 3.01 18.02
C SER A 256 14.31 3.20 16.99
N ILE A 257 13.04 3.26 17.43
CA ILE A 257 11.87 3.42 16.59
C ILE A 257 11.58 4.91 16.45
N SER A 258 11.80 5.46 15.25
CA SER A 258 11.67 6.90 14.97
C SER A 258 10.23 7.42 14.94
N LEU A 259 9.25 6.52 14.88
CA LEU A 259 7.83 6.87 14.73
C LEU A 259 7.14 6.87 16.10
N ASP A 260 6.52 7.98 16.47
CA ASP A 260 5.92 8.14 17.79
C ASP A 260 4.78 7.17 18.08
N VAL A 261 3.82 7.04 17.17
CA VAL A 261 2.66 6.17 17.40
C VAL A 261 3.07 4.69 17.53
N PRO A 262 3.83 4.08 16.58
CA PRO A 262 4.34 2.71 16.74
C PRO A 262 5.15 2.49 18.02
N ARG A 263 6.04 3.42 18.35
CA ARG A 263 6.88 3.35 19.55
C ARG A 263 6.02 3.32 20.81
N LEU A 264 5.03 4.21 20.92
CA LEU A 264 4.15 4.30 22.09
C LEU A 264 3.29 3.05 22.27
N TYR A 265 2.87 2.42 21.17
CA TYR A 265 2.18 1.15 21.23
C TYR A 265 3.01 0.03 21.82
N LEU A 266 4.22 -0.12 21.30
CA LEU A 266 5.14 -1.16 21.77
C LEU A 266 5.48 -0.94 23.23
N LEU A 267 5.74 0.30 23.62
CA LEU A 267 5.99 0.64 25.02
C LEU A 267 4.80 0.28 25.91
N ALA A 268 3.57 0.60 25.50
CA ALA A 268 2.38 0.23 26.26
C ALA A 268 2.24 -1.30 26.40
N ALA A 269 2.52 -2.06 25.32
CA ALA A 269 2.51 -3.51 25.36
C ALA A 269 3.59 -4.09 26.30
N ILE A 270 4.80 -3.54 26.26
CA ILE A 270 5.90 -3.95 27.14
C ILE A 270 5.56 -3.67 28.60
N TYR A 271 5.08 -2.47 28.93
CA TYR A 271 4.70 -2.11 30.32
C TYR A 271 3.54 -2.97 30.83
N LYS A 272 2.57 -3.30 29.95
CA LYS A 272 1.50 -4.24 30.28
C LYS A 272 2.04 -5.63 30.64
N LEU A 273 2.97 -6.17 29.82
CA LEU A 273 3.59 -7.48 30.08
C LEU A 273 4.50 -7.49 31.30
N SER A 274 5.16 -6.38 31.61
CA SER A 274 5.99 -6.23 32.81
C SER A 274 5.15 -6.02 34.10
N GLY A 275 3.85 -5.72 33.98
CA GLY A 275 2.97 -5.39 35.10
C GLY A 275 3.13 -3.96 35.64
N ASP A 276 3.88 -3.08 34.95
CA ASP A 276 4.00 -1.66 35.31
C ASP A 276 2.77 -0.88 34.82
N THR A 277 1.68 -1.03 35.55
CA THR A 277 0.38 -0.40 35.23
C THR A 277 0.48 1.14 35.19
N LYS A 278 1.40 1.74 35.96
CA LYS A 278 1.54 3.22 35.95
C LYS A 278 2.16 3.67 34.63
N ALA A 279 3.29 3.08 34.23
CA ALA A 279 3.94 3.41 32.95
C ALA A 279 3.06 3.04 31.76
N GLU A 280 2.30 1.94 31.83
CA GLU A 280 1.30 1.57 30.81
C GLU A 280 0.27 2.69 30.62
N ASN A 281 -0.38 3.15 31.71
CA ASN A 281 -1.41 4.19 31.61
C ASN A 281 -0.87 5.53 31.11
N GLU A 282 0.31 5.95 31.55
CA GLU A 282 0.97 7.17 31.07
C GLU A 282 1.28 7.08 29.57
N THR A 283 1.73 5.90 29.13
CA THR A 283 2.06 5.66 27.70
C THR A 283 0.80 5.60 26.85
N LEU A 284 -0.27 4.96 27.33
CA LEU A 284 -1.57 4.93 26.66
C LEU A 284 -2.15 6.34 26.49
N TYR A 285 -2.02 7.21 27.51
CA TYR A 285 -2.44 8.59 27.41
C TYR A 285 -1.69 9.35 26.30
N LYS A 286 -0.35 9.23 26.25
CA LYS A 286 0.48 9.81 25.19
C LYS A 286 0.10 9.27 23.82
N LEU A 287 -0.20 7.97 23.73
CA LEU A 287 -0.63 7.32 22.51
C LEU A 287 -1.96 7.89 21.99
N ILE A 288 -2.94 8.10 22.88
CA ILE A 288 -4.23 8.73 22.52
C ILE A 288 -3.98 10.13 21.96
N GLN A 289 -3.16 10.94 22.62
CA GLN A 289 -2.84 12.29 22.14
C GLN A 289 -2.14 12.28 20.78
N ALA A 290 -1.18 11.38 20.58
CA ALA A 290 -0.47 11.25 19.30
C ALA A 290 -1.42 10.80 18.17
N LYS A 291 -2.37 9.92 18.48
CA LYS A 291 -3.40 9.48 17.54
C LYS A 291 -4.39 10.59 17.20
N ASP A 292 -4.87 11.32 18.20
CA ASP A 292 -5.81 12.43 17.97
C ASP A 292 -5.16 13.50 17.09
N LYS A 293 -3.89 13.83 17.36
CA LYS A 293 -3.12 14.74 16.52
C LYS A 293 -3.06 14.25 15.08
N ARG A 294 -2.67 12.99 14.88
CA ARG A 294 -2.58 12.36 13.56
C ARG A 294 -3.93 12.30 12.86
N ASN A 295 -4.99 11.91 13.56
CA ASN A 295 -6.33 11.83 12.98
C ASN A 295 -6.85 13.21 12.55
N ASN A 296 -6.55 14.27 13.31
CA ASN A 296 -6.86 15.63 12.92
C ASN A 296 -6.10 16.06 11.66
N GLU A 297 -4.82 15.72 11.56
CA GLU A 297 -4.01 15.96 10.36
C GLU A 297 -4.59 15.21 9.14
N ILE A 298 -4.90 13.92 9.29
CA ILE A 298 -5.52 13.09 8.25
C ILE A 298 -6.91 13.64 7.88
N SER A 299 -7.73 14.02 8.85
CA SER A 299 -9.08 14.56 8.60
C SER A 299 -9.03 15.87 7.81
N THR A 300 -8.08 16.74 8.11
CA THR A 300 -7.88 17.99 7.35
C THR A 300 -7.48 17.71 5.91
N LEU A 301 -6.55 16.79 5.69
CA LEU A 301 -6.16 16.33 4.35
C LEU A 301 -7.34 15.69 3.63
N THR A 302 -8.08 14.81 4.30
CA THR A 302 -9.25 14.12 3.74
C THR A 302 -10.37 15.07 3.30
N ILE A 303 -10.65 16.13 4.07
CA ILE A 303 -11.66 17.13 3.68
C ILE A 303 -11.24 17.83 2.37
N ASN A 304 -9.96 18.15 2.24
CA ASN A 304 -9.43 18.72 1.02
C ASN A 304 -9.53 17.73 -0.15
N ASP A 305 -9.22 16.45 0.08
CA ASP A 305 -9.33 15.37 -0.91
C ASP A 305 -10.77 15.19 -1.37
N ILE A 306 -11.72 15.05 -0.44
CA ILE A 306 -13.16 14.90 -0.76
C ILE A 306 -13.67 16.10 -1.57
N ASN A 307 -13.27 17.32 -1.21
CA ASN A 307 -13.67 18.50 -1.96
C ASN A 307 -13.11 18.51 -3.38
N GLN A 308 -11.88 18.05 -3.58
CA GLN A 308 -11.30 17.88 -4.93
C GLN A 308 -12.01 16.79 -5.72
N ASP A 309 -12.29 15.64 -5.10
CA ASP A 309 -13.01 14.53 -5.75
C ASP A 309 -14.42 14.96 -6.18
N ILE A 310 -15.15 15.69 -5.33
CA ILE A 310 -16.45 16.25 -5.67
C ILE A 310 -16.35 17.21 -6.87
N GLN A 311 -15.34 18.07 -6.89
CA GLN A 311 -15.12 18.99 -8.00
C GLN A 311 -14.79 18.25 -9.31
N MET A 312 -13.95 17.22 -9.26
CA MET A 312 -13.60 16.40 -10.42
C MET A 312 -14.80 15.62 -10.93
N ASP A 313 -15.60 14.99 -10.06
CA ASP A 313 -16.82 14.30 -10.42
C ASP A 313 -17.86 15.25 -11.05
N GLN A 314 -18.02 16.46 -10.52
CA GLN A 314 -18.87 17.47 -11.12
C GLN A 314 -18.40 17.89 -12.51
N GLN A 315 -17.07 18.04 -12.71
CA GLN A 315 -16.50 18.35 -14.02
C GLN A 315 -16.68 17.18 -14.99
N ARG A 316 -16.49 15.94 -14.56
CA ARG A 316 -16.72 14.73 -15.37
C ARG A 316 -18.17 14.61 -15.80
N ILE A 317 -19.12 14.71 -14.85
CA ILE A 317 -20.57 14.66 -15.10
C ILE A 317 -20.97 15.77 -16.07
N THR A 318 -20.45 16.98 -15.89
CA THR A 318 -20.72 18.11 -16.78
C THR A 318 -20.17 17.84 -18.19
N GLY A 319 -18.96 17.31 -18.30
CA GLY A 319 -18.35 16.94 -19.57
C GLY A 319 -19.11 15.83 -20.30
N GLU A 320 -19.57 14.80 -19.59
CA GLU A 320 -20.41 13.75 -20.17
C GLU A 320 -21.77 14.26 -20.63
N ARG A 321 -22.42 15.16 -19.87
CA ARG A 321 -23.65 15.82 -20.28
C ARG A 321 -23.47 16.66 -21.54
N ILE A 322 -22.38 17.44 -21.62
CA ILE A 322 -22.07 18.23 -22.83
C ILE A 322 -21.89 17.30 -24.03
N LYS A 323 -21.12 16.21 -23.89
CA LYS A 323 -20.97 15.22 -24.98
C LYS A 323 -22.31 14.63 -25.41
N LEU A 324 -23.16 14.25 -24.46
CA LEU A 324 -24.50 13.70 -24.72
C LEU A 324 -25.38 14.71 -25.47
N TYR A 325 -25.44 15.96 -24.99
CA TYR A 325 -26.22 17.01 -25.67
C TYR A 325 -25.68 17.34 -27.05
N THR A 326 -24.38 17.32 -27.24
CA THR A 326 -23.76 17.50 -28.56
C THR A 326 -24.14 16.38 -29.51
N HIS A 327 -24.12 15.11 -29.07
CA HIS A 327 -24.57 13.97 -29.90
C HIS A 327 -26.05 14.05 -30.26
N ILE A 328 -26.91 14.39 -29.29
CA ILE A 328 -28.35 14.59 -29.53
C ILE A 328 -28.57 15.72 -30.54
N GLY A 329 -27.87 16.86 -30.36
CA GLY A 329 -27.96 17.99 -31.27
C GLY A 329 -27.55 17.64 -32.71
N ILE A 330 -26.43 16.94 -32.88
CA ILE A 330 -25.98 16.47 -34.20
C ILE A 330 -27.01 15.53 -34.82
N THR A 331 -27.54 14.58 -34.06
CA THR A 331 -28.53 13.62 -34.54
C THR A 331 -29.81 14.32 -35.01
N LEU A 332 -30.28 15.32 -34.27
CA LEU A 332 -31.45 16.13 -34.63
C LEU A 332 -31.21 16.95 -35.91
N ILE A 333 -30.04 17.55 -36.09
CA ILE A 333 -29.66 18.31 -37.27
C ILE A 333 -29.67 17.38 -38.50
N VAL A 334 -29.07 16.19 -38.38
CA VAL A 334 -29.04 15.19 -39.47
C VAL A 334 -30.44 14.75 -39.82
N ALA A 335 -31.30 14.44 -38.82
CA ALA A 335 -32.67 14.05 -39.05
C ALA A 335 -33.51 15.15 -39.78
N LEU A 336 -33.36 16.42 -39.32
CA LEU A 336 -34.01 17.56 -39.96
C LEU A 336 -33.53 17.77 -41.41
N THR A 337 -32.25 17.60 -41.65
CA THR A 337 -31.67 17.72 -43.01
C THR A 337 -32.25 16.65 -43.94
N ILE A 338 -32.36 15.41 -43.47
CA ILE A 338 -32.96 14.32 -44.24
C ILE A 338 -34.45 14.61 -44.55
N LEU A 339 -35.19 15.10 -43.55
CA LEU A 339 -36.61 15.48 -43.73
C LEU A 339 -36.76 16.61 -44.77
N LEU A 340 -35.95 17.62 -44.73
CA LEU A 340 -35.96 18.71 -45.69
C LEU A 340 -35.61 18.24 -47.09
N LEU A 341 -34.58 17.38 -47.23
CA LEU A 341 -34.24 16.80 -48.53
C LEU A 341 -35.38 15.93 -49.10
N THR A 342 -35.97 15.08 -48.28
CA THR A 342 -37.12 14.26 -48.70
C THR A 342 -38.32 15.12 -49.10
N TYR A 343 -38.66 16.15 -48.31
CA TYR A 343 -39.68 17.11 -48.65
C TYR A 343 -39.40 17.82 -50.00
N PHE A 344 -38.19 18.28 -50.21
CA PHE A 344 -37.77 18.94 -51.42
C PHE A 344 -37.88 18.03 -52.65
N VAL A 345 -37.45 16.77 -52.54
CA VAL A 345 -37.57 15.77 -53.61
C VAL A 345 -39.02 15.48 -53.91
N MET A 346 -39.87 15.30 -52.89
CA MET A 346 -41.29 15.04 -53.05
C MET A 346 -42.06 16.25 -53.71
N SER A 347 -41.73 17.47 -53.26
CA SER A 347 -42.27 18.71 -53.78
C SER A 347 -41.92 18.90 -55.29
N ARG A 348 -40.65 18.57 -55.63
CA ARG A 348 -40.21 18.63 -57.04
C ARG A 348 -40.86 17.60 -57.89
N ARG A 349 -41.12 16.35 -57.45
CA ARG A 349 -41.85 15.33 -58.14
C ARG A 349 -43.32 15.74 -58.40
N ARG A 350 -43.99 16.43 -57.45
CA ARG A 350 -45.37 16.92 -57.61
C ARG A 350 -45.50 18.06 -58.63
N ARG A 351 -44.44 18.74 -59.03
CA ARG A 351 -44.46 19.82 -60.05
C ARG A 351 -44.18 19.30 -61.43
N TYR A 352 -43.74 18.06 -61.59
CA TYR A 352 -43.45 17.45 -62.88
C TYR A 352 -44.46 16.36 -63.30
N ASN A 353 -45.42 16.03 -62.42
CA ASN A 353 -46.59 15.27 -62.69
C ASN A 353 -47.83 16.23 -62.78
#